data_0e7bc9c965d6e25a7759ab0390a455b4
#
_entry.id   0e7bc9c965d6e25a7759ab0390a455b4
#
_cell.length_a   1.000
_cell.length_b   1.000
_cell.length_c   1.000
_cell.angle_alpha   90.00
_cell.angle_beta   90.00
_cell.angle_gamma   90.00
#
_symmetry.space_group_name_H-M   'P 1'
#
loop_
_entity.id
_entity.type
_entity.pdbx_description
1 polymer ?
#
loop_
_entity_poly.entity_id
_entity_poly.type
_entity_poly.pdbx_seq_one_letter_code
_entity_poly.pdbx_strand_id
1 'polypeptide(L)'
;IDYEGKYAKTRPYFSQFLKELYAAMGKKWVQCTIESRTPLSSRYETPEDLPKDLEYANDFAAINKYCDRVRFMTYDQQTIDVKRGGEADSQKQVYGPVSDVVWVEKAIREAMKTIPKSKIVIGVATYGYEWDVKAYSDGYTYDLLWTFNPQWGFDLASKYNVTPTRNFGGELGFTYFPEGGLLALPRPTSAWPGHLVASAASALATAQNGNVSFRMVTWSDAEAIRQKVQLAHDLGVRGVAVFKIDGGQDPNIWNVLK
;
A
#
# COMPACT_ATOMS: atom_id res chain seq x y z
N ILE A 1 -9.93 -19.05 3.85
CA ILE A 1 -11.11 -18.17 3.87
C ILE A 1 -10.66 -16.80 3.44
N ASP A 2 -11.30 -16.26 2.42
CA ASP A 2 -10.94 -14.98 1.80
C ASP A 2 -12.24 -14.27 1.38
N TYR A 3 -12.91 -13.67 2.36
CA TYR A 3 -14.13 -12.87 2.16
C TYR A 3 -13.80 -11.40 2.37
N GLU A 4 -13.95 -10.62 1.31
CA GLU A 4 -13.62 -9.21 1.27
C GLU A 4 -14.86 -8.32 1.22
N GLY A 5 -14.69 -7.02 1.50
CA GLY A 5 -15.76 -6.03 1.39
C GLY A 5 -16.96 -6.27 2.31
N LYS A 6 -16.78 -6.97 3.42
CA LYS A 6 -17.84 -7.26 4.38
C LYS A 6 -18.35 -6.00 5.07
N TYR A 7 -19.66 -5.87 5.21
CA TYR A 7 -20.26 -4.82 6.05
C TYR A 7 -20.05 -5.11 7.53
N ALA A 8 -19.84 -4.09 8.35
CA ALA A 8 -19.67 -4.21 9.80
C ALA A 8 -20.83 -4.98 10.48
N LYS A 9 -22.06 -4.73 10.02
CA LYS A 9 -23.27 -5.47 10.50
C LYS A 9 -23.22 -6.99 10.30
N THR A 10 -22.37 -7.50 9.41
CA THR A 10 -22.20 -8.94 9.18
C THR A 10 -21.19 -9.60 10.14
N ARG A 11 -20.50 -8.85 10.96
CA ARG A 11 -19.48 -9.31 11.91
C ARG A 11 -19.93 -10.51 12.76
N PRO A 12 -21.11 -10.55 13.41
CA PRO A 12 -21.51 -11.69 14.22
C PRO A 12 -21.72 -12.95 13.38
N TYR A 13 -22.25 -12.82 12.17
CA TYR A 13 -22.48 -13.96 11.27
C TYR A 13 -21.16 -14.51 10.72
N PHE A 14 -20.21 -13.63 10.39
CA PHE A 14 -18.89 -14.07 9.97
C PHE A 14 -18.13 -14.78 11.09
N SER A 15 -18.23 -14.28 12.32
CA SER A 15 -17.66 -14.95 13.50
C SER A 15 -18.28 -16.33 13.76
N GLN A 16 -19.60 -16.46 13.59
CA GLN A 16 -20.31 -17.72 13.69
C GLN A 16 -19.89 -18.68 12.59
N PHE A 17 -19.83 -18.22 11.33
CA PHE A 17 -19.33 -19.03 10.22
C PHE A 17 -17.92 -19.59 10.49
N LEU A 18 -16.98 -18.75 10.96
CA LEU A 18 -15.62 -19.21 11.30
C LEU A 18 -15.64 -20.29 12.39
N LYS A 19 -16.48 -20.14 13.41
CA LYS A 19 -16.64 -21.12 14.49
C LYS A 19 -17.13 -22.47 13.97
N GLU A 20 -18.15 -22.46 13.13
CA GLU A 20 -18.75 -23.68 12.57
C GLU A 20 -17.78 -24.35 11.59
N LEU A 21 -17.14 -23.58 10.74
CA LEU A 21 -16.12 -24.07 9.82
C LEU A 21 -14.96 -24.71 10.56
N TYR A 22 -14.42 -24.04 11.59
CA TYR A 22 -13.31 -24.57 12.39
C TYR A 22 -13.65 -25.92 13.02
N ALA A 23 -14.87 -26.06 13.55
CA ALA A 23 -15.37 -27.30 14.11
C ALA A 23 -15.49 -28.40 13.04
N ALA A 24 -16.03 -28.06 11.85
CA ALA A 24 -16.20 -29.01 10.74
C ALA A 24 -14.86 -29.44 10.13
N MET A 25 -13.85 -28.58 10.13
CA MET A 25 -12.51 -28.89 9.59
C MET A 25 -11.72 -29.85 10.46
N GLY A 26 -12.04 -29.99 11.74
CA GLY A 26 -11.39 -30.93 12.68
C GLY A 26 -9.88 -30.69 12.78
N LYS A 27 -9.07 -31.61 12.27
CA LYS A 27 -7.59 -31.51 12.28
C LYS A 27 -6.99 -30.73 11.10
N LYS A 28 -7.81 -30.30 10.16
CA LYS A 28 -7.35 -29.53 9.00
C LYS A 28 -7.19 -28.04 9.36
N TRP A 29 -6.26 -27.41 8.74
CA TRP A 29 -5.97 -25.99 9.00
C TRP A 29 -7.02 -25.05 8.39
N VAL A 30 -7.45 -24.08 9.18
CA VAL A 30 -8.24 -22.95 8.73
C VAL A 30 -7.31 -21.75 8.60
N GLN A 31 -7.13 -21.26 7.38
CA GLN A 31 -6.37 -20.05 7.10
C GLN A 31 -7.34 -18.94 6.68
N CYS A 32 -7.18 -17.77 7.28
CA CYS A 32 -8.02 -16.62 7.01
C CYS A 32 -7.18 -15.49 6.40
N THR A 33 -7.63 -14.94 5.29
CA THR A 33 -7.12 -13.70 4.70
C THR A 33 -8.07 -12.59 5.12
N ILE A 34 -7.54 -11.51 5.67
CA ILE A 34 -8.36 -10.42 6.21
C ILE A 34 -7.77 -9.06 5.90
N GLU A 35 -8.66 -8.06 5.79
CA GLU A 35 -8.31 -6.67 5.61
C GLU A 35 -7.51 -6.15 6.81
N SER A 36 -6.49 -5.36 6.51
CA SER A 36 -5.67 -4.67 7.51
C SER A 36 -6.41 -3.50 8.13
N ARG A 37 -6.12 -3.21 9.39
CA ARG A 37 -6.49 -1.94 10.02
C ARG A 37 -5.31 -1.39 10.79
N THR A 38 -5.19 -0.08 10.79
CA THR A 38 -4.18 0.66 11.54
C THR A 38 -4.79 1.38 12.74
N PRO A 39 -3.99 1.86 13.69
CA PRO A 39 -4.47 2.77 14.72
C PRO A 39 -5.21 3.96 14.12
N LEU A 40 -6.30 4.38 14.74
CA LEU A 40 -7.12 5.49 14.26
C LEU A 40 -6.32 6.80 14.13
N SER A 41 -5.34 7.01 14.98
CA SER A 41 -4.43 8.16 14.94
C SER A 41 -3.60 8.28 13.65
N SER A 42 -3.50 7.23 12.83
CA SER A 42 -2.84 7.30 11.52
C SER A 42 -3.82 7.53 10.37
N ARG A 43 -5.12 7.40 10.62
CA ARG A 43 -6.18 7.49 9.60
C ARG A 43 -6.95 8.81 9.62
N TYR A 44 -6.87 9.55 10.71
CA TYR A 44 -7.58 10.80 10.93
C TYR A 44 -6.61 11.87 11.38
N GLU A 45 -6.84 13.10 10.97
CA GLU A 45 -5.95 14.22 11.31
C GLU A 45 -6.06 14.59 12.76
N THR A 46 -7.30 14.69 13.25
CA THR A 46 -7.60 15.08 14.64
C THR A 46 -8.51 14.06 15.31
N PRO A 47 -8.60 14.04 16.65
CA PRO A 47 -9.55 13.20 17.38
C PRO A 47 -11.01 13.51 17.05
N GLU A 48 -11.31 14.75 16.64
CA GLU A 48 -12.64 15.21 16.28
C GLU A 48 -13.14 14.60 14.95
N ASP A 49 -12.22 14.20 14.08
CA ASP A 49 -12.53 13.54 12.81
C ASP A 49 -12.90 12.07 12.96
N LEU A 50 -12.73 11.50 14.18
CA LEU A 50 -13.04 10.11 14.43
C LEU A 50 -14.55 9.84 14.30
N PRO A 51 -14.98 8.88 13.47
CA PRO A 51 -16.38 8.47 13.45
C PRO A 51 -16.82 7.96 14.82
N LYS A 52 -17.97 8.46 15.30
CA LYS A 52 -18.52 8.06 16.61
C LYS A 52 -18.91 6.58 16.66
N ASP A 53 -19.37 6.05 15.52
CA ASP A 53 -19.91 4.69 15.37
C ASP A 53 -19.02 3.83 14.46
N LEU A 54 -17.68 3.88 14.69
CA LEU A 54 -16.74 3.10 13.91
C LEU A 54 -16.82 1.62 14.29
N GLU A 55 -17.31 0.82 13.38
CA GLU A 55 -17.35 -0.63 13.51
C GLU A 55 -16.48 -1.33 12.45
N TYR A 56 -15.97 -2.49 12.79
CA TYR A 56 -15.18 -3.34 11.89
C TYR A 56 -15.90 -4.66 11.61
N ALA A 57 -15.89 -5.09 10.35
CA ALA A 57 -16.45 -6.38 9.95
C ALA A 57 -15.66 -7.57 10.51
N ASN A 58 -14.35 -7.40 10.72
CA ASN A 58 -13.46 -8.44 11.23
C ASN A 58 -13.35 -8.37 12.76
N ASP A 59 -13.83 -9.40 13.45
CA ASP A 59 -13.62 -9.62 14.87
C ASP A 59 -12.29 -10.36 15.08
N PHE A 60 -11.24 -9.63 15.50
CA PHE A 60 -9.92 -10.23 15.71
C PHE A 60 -9.90 -11.29 16.83
N ALA A 61 -10.79 -11.21 17.79
CA ALA A 61 -10.90 -12.24 18.84
C ALA A 61 -11.46 -13.56 18.27
N ALA A 62 -12.51 -13.49 17.47
CA ALA A 62 -13.07 -14.64 16.78
C ALA A 62 -12.07 -15.23 15.76
N ILE A 63 -11.41 -14.38 14.99
CA ILE A 63 -10.36 -14.78 14.03
C ILE A 63 -9.21 -15.46 14.74
N ASN A 64 -8.72 -14.91 15.85
CA ASN A 64 -7.70 -15.59 16.67
C ASN A 64 -8.13 -16.97 17.15
N LYS A 65 -9.41 -17.12 17.52
CA LYS A 65 -9.92 -18.38 18.06
C LYS A 65 -10.12 -19.45 16.99
N TYR A 66 -10.56 -19.05 15.79
CA TYR A 66 -11.05 -19.98 14.76
C TYR A 66 -10.21 -20.02 13.47
N CYS A 67 -9.10 -19.30 13.42
CA CYS A 67 -8.13 -19.40 12.33
C CYS A 67 -6.78 -19.85 12.88
N ASP A 68 -6.16 -20.86 12.25
CA ASP A 68 -4.82 -21.35 12.61
C ASP A 68 -3.73 -20.42 12.10
N ARG A 69 -3.98 -19.74 10.95
CA ARG A 69 -3.13 -18.73 10.35
C ARG A 69 -3.98 -17.57 9.88
N VAL A 70 -3.45 -16.37 10.01
CA VAL A 70 -4.11 -15.14 9.60
C VAL A 70 -3.17 -14.36 8.69
N ARG A 71 -3.55 -14.25 7.41
CA ARG A 71 -2.87 -13.44 6.42
C ARG A 71 -3.50 -12.08 6.41
N PHE A 72 -2.74 -11.06 6.70
CA PHE A 72 -3.19 -9.69 6.58
C PHE A 72 -2.91 -9.17 5.17
N MET A 73 -3.92 -8.64 4.51
CA MET A 73 -3.76 -7.90 3.25
C MET A 73 -3.14 -6.54 3.56
N THR A 74 -1.83 -6.53 3.78
CA THR A 74 -1.03 -5.33 4.06
C THR A 74 -0.54 -4.69 2.77
N TYR A 75 -1.47 -4.50 1.84
CA TYR A 75 -1.34 -3.82 0.55
C TYR A 75 -2.65 -3.06 0.26
N ASP A 76 -2.73 -2.42 -0.90
CA ASP A 76 -3.82 -1.49 -1.25
C ASP A 76 -3.96 -0.34 -0.25
N GLN A 77 -2.82 0.12 0.25
CA GLN A 77 -2.76 1.20 1.23
C GLN A 77 -3.26 2.52 0.67
N GLN A 78 -2.82 2.88 -0.54
CA GLN A 78 -3.16 4.14 -1.16
C GLN A 78 -2.79 5.34 -0.24
N THR A 79 -3.69 6.30 -0.07
CA THR A 79 -3.49 7.50 0.76
C THR A 79 -4.09 7.39 2.17
N ILE A 80 -4.43 6.19 2.62
CA ILE A 80 -5.20 5.97 3.87
C ILE A 80 -4.44 6.36 5.15
N ASP A 81 -3.11 6.38 5.13
CA ASP A 81 -2.31 6.86 6.27
C ASP A 81 -2.07 8.37 6.13
N VAL A 82 -3.00 9.18 6.66
CA VAL A 82 -2.97 10.63 6.52
C VAL A 82 -1.76 11.27 7.21
N LYS A 83 -1.24 10.64 8.28
CA LYS A 83 -0.04 11.15 8.97
C LYS A 83 1.19 10.98 8.08
N ARG A 84 1.34 9.82 7.42
CA ARG A 84 2.42 9.59 6.47
C ARG A 84 2.28 10.48 5.23
N GLY A 85 1.05 10.69 4.75
CA GLY A 85 0.76 11.65 3.69
C GLY A 85 1.24 13.06 4.05
N GLY A 86 0.86 13.57 5.21
CA GLY A 86 1.29 14.89 5.69
C GLY A 86 2.82 15.00 5.90
N GLU A 87 3.49 13.94 6.36
CA GLU A 87 4.95 13.88 6.43
C GLU A 87 5.59 13.99 5.04
N ALA A 88 5.04 13.30 4.03
CA ALA A 88 5.51 13.38 2.65
C ALA A 88 5.28 14.77 2.05
N ASP A 89 4.10 15.34 2.22
CA ASP A 89 3.75 16.68 1.74
C ASP A 89 4.67 17.76 2.33
N SER A 90 5.00 17.65 3.62
CA SER A 90 5.95 18.57 4.27
C SER A 90 7.34 18.54 3.65
N GLN A 91 7.71 17.42 3.00
CA GLN A 91 8.94 17.22 2.26
C GLN A 91 8.77 17.42 0.75
N LYS A 92 7.59 17.87 0.30
CA LYS A 92 7.20 18.03 -1.11
C LYS A 92 7.38 16.73 -1.92
N GLN A 93 7.08 15.60 -1.30
CA GLN A 93 7.11 14.28 -1.91
C GLN A 93 5.71 13.74 -2.12
N VAL A 94 5.50 13.07 -3.24
CA VAL A 94 4.24 12.37 -3.52
C VAL A 94 4.13 11.10 -2.67
N TYR A 95 2.89 10.78 -2.23
CA TYR A 95 2.63 9.63 -1.39
C TYR A 95 1.31 8.94 -1.75
N GLY A 96 1.40 7.78 -2.35
CA GLY A 96 0.27 6.92 -2.69
C GLY A 96 0.76 5.50 -2.93
N PRO A 97 1.44 4.87 -1.94
CA PRO A 97 2.09 3.58 -2.11
C PRO A 97 1.08 2.45 -2.20
N VAL A 98 1.51 1.33 -2.77
CA VAL A 98 0.80 0.05 -2.64
C VAL A 98 0.91 -0.44 -1.20
N SER A 99 2.09 -0.29 -0.58
CA SER A 99 2.39 -0.85 0.74
C SER A 99 3.65 -0.25 1.36
N ASP A 100 3.52 0.87 2.06
CA ASP A 100 4.62 1.45 2.87
C ASP A 100 4.93 0.53 4.06
N VAL A 101 6.19 0.18 4.27
CA VAL A 101 6.61 -0.70 5.37
C VAL A 101 6.25 -0.14 6.76
N VAL A 102 6.25 1.18 6.93
CA VAL A 102 5.84 1.84 8.18
C VAL A 102 4.35 1.65 8.45
N TRP A 103 3.52 1.77 7.41
CA TRP A 103 2.09 1.48 7.50
C TRP A 103 1.83 0.00 7.79
N VAL A 104 2.56 -0.91 7.12
CA VAL A 104 2.49 -2.36 7.38
C VAL A 104 2.80 -2.65 8.84
N GLU A 105 3.87 -2.06 9.40
CA GLU A 105 4.21 -2.23 10.81
C GLU A 105 3.09 -1.79 11.74
N LYS A 106 2.48 -0.63 11.50
CA LYS A 106 1.32 -0.15 12.27
C LYS A 106 0.18 -1.16 12.25
N ALA A 107 -0.16 -1.69 11.08
CA ALA A 107 -1.24 -2.66 10.91
C ALA A 107 -0.95 -3.98 11.64
N ILE A 108 0.27 -4.50 11.53
CA ILE A 108 0.65 -5.75 12.18
C ILE A 108 0.72 -5.60 13.70
N ARG A 109 1.28 -4.48 14.20
CA ARG A 109 1.28 -4.20 15.65
C ARG A 109 -0.15 -4.05 16.20
N GLU A 110 -1.07 -3.48 15.45
CA GLU A 110 -2.48 -3.42 15.82
C GLU A 110 -3.10 -4.82 15.92
N ALA A 111 -2.82 -5.70 14.95
CA ALA A 111 -3.27 -7.08 14.97
C ALA A 111 -2.67 -7.88 16.14
N MET A 112 -1.40 -7.67 16.46
CA MET A 112 -0.70 -8.36 17.54
C MET A 112 -1.27 -8.09 18.94
N LYS A 113 -2.09 -7.06 19.12
CA LYS A 113 -2.81 -6.81 20.38
C LYS A 113 -3.81 -7.94 20.72
N THR A 114 -4.26 -8.69 19.71
CA THR A 114 -5.31 -9.71 19.86
C THR A 114 -4.89 -11.06 19.29
N ILE A 115 -4.09 -11.07 18.23
CA ILE A 115 -3.69 -12.29 17.51
C ILE A 115 -2.21 -12.57 17.78
N PRO A 116 -1.86 -13.78 18.27
CA PRO A 116 -0.47 -14.15 18.52
C PRO A 116 0.38 -14.07 17.25
N LYS A 117 1.59 -13.55 17.38
CA LYS A 117 2.54 -13.40 16.27
C LYS A 117 2.81 -14.71 15.48
N SER A 118 2.74 -15.86 16.14
CA SER A 118 2.92 -17.18 15.51
C SER A 118 1.82 -17.53 14.49
N LYS A 119 0.69 -16.84 14.51
CA LYS A 119 -0.40 -17.00 13.52
C LYS A 119 -0.35 -15.99 12.39
N ILE A 120 0.34 -14.86 12.57
CA ILE A 120 0.30 -13.71 11.66
C ILE A 120 1.24 -13.94 10.48
N VAL A 121 0.73 -13.65 9.26
CA VAL A 121 1.47 -13.61 8.01
C VAL A 121 1.24 -12.26 7.35
N ILE A 122 2.31 -11.57 6.98
CA ILE A 122 2.28 -10.27 6.30
C ILE A 122 2.03 -10.50 4.81
N GLY A 123 0.97 -9.91 4.25
CA GLY A 123 0.75 -9.88 2.81
C GLY A 123 1.70 -8.90 2.14
N VAL A 124 2.36 -9.31 1.06
CA VAL A 124 3.25 -8.46 0.27
C VAL A 124 2.78 -8.42 -1.18
N ALA A 125 2.64 -7.21 -1.71
CA ALA A 125 2.22 -6.97 -3.08
C ALA A 125 3.39 -7.12 -4.06
N THR A 126 3.08 -7.53 -5.29
CA THR A 126 4.01 -7.59 -6.43
C THR A 126 3.50 -6.77 -7.63
N TYR A 127 2.77 -5.72 -7.36
CA TYR A 127 2.16 -4.85 -8.36
C TYR A 127 2.37 -3.38 -8.01
N GLY A 128 1.91 -2.51 -8.87
CA GLY A 128 2.02 -1.07 -8.75
C GLY A 128 0.74 -0.32 -9.05
N TYR A 129 0.78 1.00 -8.83
CA TYR A 129 -0.27 1.96 -9.10
C TYR A 129 0.19 3.06 -10.05
N GLU A 130 -0.69 3.45 -10.97
CA GLU A 130 -0.60 4.74 -11.62
C GLU A 130 -1.68 5.67 -11.10
N TRP A 131 -1.28 6.91 -10.79
CA TRP A 131 -2.12 7.95 -10.25
C TRP A 131 -2.16 9.18 -11.17
N ASP A 132 -3.32 9.79 -11.29
CA ASP A 132 -3.42 11.19 -11.68
C ASP A 132 -3.22 12.04 -10.43
N VAL A 133 -2.20 12.87 -10.42
CA VAL A 133 -1.83 13.70 -9.27
C VAL A 133 -1.97 15.15 -9.62
N LYS A 134 -2.60 15.93 -8.75
CA LYS A 134 -2.62 17.39 -8.84
C LYS A 134 -1.78 17.96 -7.71
N ALA A 135 -0.75 18.73 -8.11
CA ALA A 135 0.04 19.51 -7.18
C ALA A 135 -0.65 20.85 -6.87
N TYR A 136 -0.63 21.24 -5.61
CA TYR A 136 -0.98 22.55 -5.09
C TYR A 136 0.23 23.17 -4.38
N SER A 137 0.09 24.38 -3.85
CA SER A 137 1.17 25.04 -3.10
C SER A 137 1.56 24.32 -1.81
N ASP A 138 0.63 23.59 -1.21
CA ASP A 138 0.70 22.99 0.12
C ASP A 138 0.57 21.46 0.16
N GLY A 139 0.38 20.80 -0.98
CA GLY A 139 0.28 19.35 -1.02
C GLY A 139 -0.19 18.79 -2.36
N TYR A 140 -0.69 17.57 -2.34
CA TYR A 140 -1.11 16.84 -3.52
C TYR A 140 -2.48 16.17 -3.31
N THR A 141 -3.25 16.04 -4.39
CA THR A 141 -4.42 15.16 -4.44
C THR A 141 -4.20 14.03 -5.44
N TYR A 142 -4.87 12.90 -5.23
CA TYR A 142 -4.58 11.65 -5.94
C TYR A 142 -5.86 11.00 -6.43
N ASP A 143 -5.92 10.70 -7.72
CA ASP A 143 -6.97 9.89 -8.34
C ASP A 143 -6.32 8.61 -8.90
N LEU A 144 -6.64 7.44 -8.31
CA LEU A 144 -6.11 6.16 -8.77
C LEU A 144 -6.66 5.83 -10.15
N LEU A 145 -5.77 5.60 -11.12
CA LEU A 145 -6.16 5.25 -12.47
C LEU A 145 -6.29 3.75 -12.66
N TRP A 146 -5.26 3.00 -12.31
CA TRP A 146 -5.22 1.54 -12.41
C TRP A 146 -4.10 0.90 -11.61
N THR A 147 -4.12 -0.43 -11.60
CA THR A 147 -3.05 -1.28 -11.08
C THR A 147 -2.29 -1.91 -12.24
N PHE A 148 -0.99 -2.20 -12.06
CA PHE A 148 -0.17 -2.81 -13.11
C PHE A 148 0.89 -3.75 -12.54
N ASN A 149 1.42 -4.66 -13.37
CA ASN A 149 2.59 -5.46 -13.03
C ASN A 149 3.88 -4.65 -13.27
N PRO A 150 4.93 -4.80 -12.45
CA PRO A 150 6.14 -3.98 -12.48
C PRO A 150 6.82 -3.84 -13.85
N GLN A 151 6.75 -4.85 -14.71
CA GLN A 151 7.29 -4.76 -16.06
C GLN A 151 6.71 -3.57 -16.84
N TRP A 152 5.41 -3.32 -16.73
CA TRP A 152 4.78 -2.16 -17.35
C TRP A 152 5.36 -0.84 -16.85
N GLY A 153 5.66 -0.74 -15.54
CA GLY A 153 6.30 0.44 -14.95
C GLY A 153 7.70 0.69 -15.52
N PHE A 154 8.49 -0.35 -15.72
CA PHE A 154 9.81 -0.25 -16.38
C PHE A 154 9.70 0.14 -17.86
N ASP A 155 8.74 -0.42 -18.59
CA ASP A 155 8.50 -0.08 -19.99
C ASP A 155 8.08 1.39 -20.14
N LEU A 156 7.22 1.87 -19.23
CA LEU A 156 6.80 3.25 -19.20
C LEU A 156 7.95 4.20 -18.82
N ALA A 157 8.77 3.83 -17.84
CA ALA A 157 9.97 4.60 -17.47
C ALA A 157 10.92 4.75 -18.65
N SER A 158 11.13 3.67 -19.41
CA SER A 158 11.92 3.69 -20.65
C SER A 158 11.29 4.62 -21.71
N LYS A 159 9.96 4.53 -21.91
CA LYS A 159 9.23 5.39 -22.84
C LYS A 159 9.44 6.88 -22.57
N TYR A 160 9.40 7.27 -21.29
CA TYR A 160 9.56 8.67 -20.87
C TYR A 160 11.01 9.06 -20.54
N ASN A 161 11.97 8.15 -20.73
CA ASN A 161 13.38 8.34 -20.38
C ASN A 161 13.56 8.84 -18.93
N VAL A 162 12.87 8.18 -17.98
CA VAL A 162 12.92 8.48 -16.55
C VAL A 162 13.60 7.32 -15.82
N THR A 163 14.48 7.63 -14.86
CA THR A 163 15.05 6.63 -13.97
C THR A 163 14.15 6.50 -12.73
N PRO A 164 13.51 5.35 -12.49
CA PRO A 164 12.76 5.12 -11.26
C PRO A 164 13.65 5.28 -10.03
N THR A 165 13.11 5.88 -8.99
CA THR A 165 13.81 6.12 -7.73
C THR A 165 12.99 5.62 -6.55
N ARG A 166 13.63 5.38 -5.41
CA ARG A 166 12.94 5.03 -4.16
C ARG A 166 12.13 6.21 -3.67
N ASN A 167 10.82 6.03 -3.52
CA ASN A 167 9.90 7.05 -3.04
C ASN A 167 9.78 7.05 -1.51
N PHE A 168 9.01 7.99 -0.97
CA PHE A 168 8.79 8.15 0.47
C PHE A 168 8.15 6.92 1.13
N GLY A 169 7.31 6.18 0.40
CA GLY A 169 6.70 4.91 0.86
C GLY A 169 7.63 3.71 0.81
N GLY A 170 8.89 3.90 0.41
CA GLY A 170 9.87 2.80 0.30
C GLY A 170 9.69 1.93 -0.94
N GLU A 171 8.86 2.34 -1.90
CA GLU A 171 8.64 1.64 -3.16
C GLU A 171 9.44 2.28 -4.31
N LEU A 172 9.65 1.53 -5.39
CA LEU A 172 10.23 2.08 -6.60
C LEU A 172 9.16 2.85 -7.38
N GLY A 173 9.52 3.99 -7.96
CA GLY A 173 8.55 4.78 -8.70
C GLY A 173 9.15 5.98 -9.42
N PHE A 174 8.30 6.69 -10.15
CA PHE A 174 8.65 7.94 -10.84
C PHE A 174 7.41 8.79 -11.11
N THR A 175 7.65 10.02 -11.53
CA THR A 175 6.62 10.97 -11.95
C THR A 175 6.89 11.45 -13.37
N TYR A 176 5.84 11.76 -14.14
CA TYR A 176 5.96 12.22 -15.51
C TYR A 176 4.77 13.08 -15.95
N PHE A 177 4.96 13.91 -16.97
CA PHE A 177 3.85 14.58 -17.66
C PHE A 177 3.39 13.70 -18.83
N PRO A 178 2.09 13.33 -18.91
CA PRO A 178 1.58 12.55 -20.02
C PRO A 178 1.66 13.30 -21.35
N GLU A 179 1.75 12.55 -22.47
CA GLU A 179 1.70 13.11 -23.81
C GLU A 179 0.37 13.88 -24.03
N GLY A 180 0.44 15.06 -24.60
CA GLY A 180 -0.74 15.94 -24.81
C GLY A 180 -1.19 16.73 -23.58
N GLY A 181 -0.51 16.61 -22.43
CA GLY A 181 -0.73 17.45 -21.26
C GLY A 181 -0.24 18.89 -21.50
N LEU A 182 -0.76 19.84 -20.68
CA LEU A 182 -0.38 21.27 -20.75
C LEU A 182 1.12 21.55 -20.63
N LEU A 183 1.89 20.59 -20.10
CA LEU A 183 3.32 20.67 -19.84
C LEU A 183 4.05 19.44 -20.41
N ALA A 184 3.77 19.07 -21.66
CA ALA A 184 4.56 18.07 -22.36
C ALA A 184 5.99 18.60 -22.52
N LEU A 185 6.87 18.26 -21.60
CA LEU A 185 8.29 18.59 -21.70
C LEU A 185 8.92 17.80 -22.85
N PRO A 186 9.87 18.41 -23.60
CA PRO A 186 10.65 17.68 -24.60
C PRO A 186 11.30 16.46 -23.93
N ARG A 187 11.36 15.33 -24.63
CA ARG A 187 12.08 14.17 -24.13
C ARG A 187 13.54 14.53 -23.88
N PRO A 188 14.05 14.36 -22.64
CA PRO A 188 15.43 14.72 -22.36
C PRO A 188 16.39 13.79 -23.08
N THR A 189 17.58 14.29 -23.40
CA THR A 189 18.67 13.49 -23.97
C THR A 189 19.32 12.56 -22.95
N SER A 190 19.11 12.83 -21.65
CA SER A 190 19.55 11.99 -20.53
C SER A 190 18.34 11.64 -19.64
N ALA A 191 18.37 10.48 -18.97
CA ALA A 191 17.30 10.08 -18.09
C ALA A 191 17.13 11.04 -16.91
N TRP A 192 15.88 11.39 -16.59
CA TRP A 192 15.55 12.27 -15.46
C TRP A 192 15.38 11.48 -14.15
N PRO A 193 15.75 12.07 -13.00
CA PRO A 193 15.39 11.50 -11.69
C PRO A 193 13.88 11.36 -11.54
N GLY A 194 13.42 10.27 -10.98
CA GLY A 194 12.00 9.91 -10.90
C GLY A 194 11.10 10.91 -10.16
N HIS A 195 11.66 11.74 -9.25
CA HIS A 195 10.91 12.73 -8.46
C HIS A 195 10.82 14.13 -9.11
N LEU A 196 11.53 14.37 -10.21
CA LEU A 196 11.73 15.73 -10.75
C LEU A 196 10.42 16.41 -11.17
N VAL A 197 9.51 15.65 -11.78
CA VAL A 197 8.24 16.21 -12.29
C VAL A 197 7.33 16.66 -11.16
N ALA A 198 7.24 15.91 -10.06
CA ALA A 198 6.45 16.31 -8.89
C ALA A 198 6.94 17.65 -8.31
N SER A 199 8.26 17.80 -8.16
CA SER A 199 8.87 19.05 -7.69
C SER A 199 8.60 20.23 -8.62
N ALA A 200 8.71 20.02 -9.95
CA ALA A 200 8.40 21.04 -10.95
C ALA A 200 6.91 21.41 -10.93
N ALA A 201 6.01 20.43 -10.83
CA ALA A 201 4.57 20.67 -10.77
C ALA A 201 4.18 21.49 -9.53
N SER A 202 4.76 21.18 -8.36
CA SER A 202 4.52 21.94 -7.12
C SER A 202 5.02 23.39 -7.24
N ALA A 203 6.21 23.61 -7.81
CA ALA A 203 6.74 24.95 -8.04
C ALA A 203 5.85 25.77 -8.99
N LEU A 204 5.39 25.18 -10.08
CA LEU A 204 4.48 25.81 -11.04
C LEU A 204 3.11 26.12 -10.43
N ALA A 205 2.53 25.17 -9.67
CA ALA A 205 1.27 25.37 -8.97
C ALA A 205 1.34 26.57 -8.02
N THR A 206 2.45 26.70 -7.27
CA THR A 206 2.71 27.83 -6.39
C THR A 206 2.83 29.14 -7.18
N ALA A 207 3.61 29.15 -8.26
CA ALA A 207 3.82 30.36 -9.09
C ALA A 207 2.54 30.86 -9.77
N GLN A 208 1.62 29.94 -10.12
CA GLN A 208 0.35 30.28 -10.81
C GLN A 208 -0.81 30.50 -9.82
N ASN A 209 -0.59 30.29 -8.52
CA ASN A 209 -1.63 30.24 -7.49
C ASN A 209 -2.80 29.31 -7.89
N GLY A 210 -2.46 28.10 -8.35
CA GLY A 210 -3.40 27.14 -8.90
C GLY A 210 -2.97 25.70 -8.67
N ASN A 211 -3.24 24.84 -9.64
CA ASN A 211 -2.80 23.45 -9.59
C ASN A 211 -2.16 23.00 -10.91
N VAL A 212 -1.36 21.94 -10.84
CA VAL A 212 -0.70 21.33 -12.01
C VAL A 212 -0.88 19.81 -11.92
N SER A 213 -1.48 19.21 -12.96
CA SER A 213 -1.65 17.75 -13.05
C SER A 213 -0.44 17.09 -13.67
N PHE A 214 -0.09 15.92 -13.13
CA PHE A 214 0.96 15.04 -13.64
C PHE A 214 0.62 13.57 -13.29
N ARG A 215 1.45 12.62 -13.73
CA ARG A 215 1.30 11.19 -13.38
C ARG A 215 2.34 10.77 -12.36
N MET A 216 1.94 9.92 -11.43
CA MET A 216 2.81 9.19 -10.53
C MET A 216 2.63 7.69 -10.77
N VAL A 217 3.75 7.00 -10.83
CA VAL A 217 3.84 5.54 -10.94
C VAL A 217 4.64 5.03 -9.75
N THR A 218 4.13 4.03 -9.05
CA THR A 218 4.80 3.39 -7.91
C THR A 218 4.53 1.90 -7.89
N TRP A 219 5.50 1.09 -7.47
CA TRP A 219 5.31 -0.38 -7.36
C TRP A 219 6.22 -1.01 -6.31
N SER A 220 5.76 -2.14 -5.79
CA SER A 220 6.56 -3.02 -4.93
C SER A 220 7.55 -3.82 -5.76
N ASP A 221 8.82 -3.45 -5.68
CA ASP A 221 9.96 -4.19 -6.22
C ASP A 221 10.57 -5.14 -5.17
N ALA A 222 11.63 -5.86 -5.52
CA ALA A 222 12.31 -6.78 -4.63
C ALA A 222 12.78 -6.12 -3.32
N GLU A 223 13.26 -4.86 -3.38
CA GLU A 223 13.71 -4.16 -2.17
C GLU A 223 12.53 -3.79 -1.26
N ALA A 224 11.41 -3.33 -1.80
CA ALA A 224 10.20 -3.07 -1.03
C ALA A 224 9.68 -4.34 -0.34
N ILE A 225 9.78 -5.49 -1.00
CA ILE A 225 9.42 -6.80 -0.42
C ILE A 225 10.44 -7.20 0.65
N ARG A 226 11.75 -7.03 0.40
CA ARG A 226 12.80 -7.32 1.38
C ARG A 226 12.58 -6.59 2.71
N GLN A 227 12.15 -5.33 2.66
CA GLN A 227 11.81 -4.56 3.87
C GLN A 227 10.68 -5.20 4.67
N LYS A 228 9.65 -5.76 4.02
CA LYS A 228 8.55 -6.44 4.70
C LYS A 228 8.95 -7.82 5.22
N VAL A 229 9.85 -8.53 4.53
CA VAL A 229 10.46 -9.77 5.03
C VAL A 229 11.29 -9.48 6.29
N GLN A 230 12.10 -8.42 6.27
CA GLN A 230 12.86 -7.99 7.44
C GLN A 230 11.92 -7.60 8.59
N LEU A 231 10.86 -6.85 8.32
CA LEU A 231 9.85 -6.50 9.31
C LEU A 231 9.19 -7.74 9.93
N ALA A 232 8.87 -8.76 9.11
CA ALA A 232 8.31 -10.01 9.60
C ALA A 232 9.27 -10.72 10.58
N HIS A 233 10.56 -10.72 10.26
CA HIS A 233 11.61 -11.24 11.12
C HIS A 233 11.72 -10.46 12.43
N ASP A 234 11.79 -9.13 12.38
CA ASP A 234 11.97 -8.25 13.53
C ASP A 234 10.78 -8.33 14.50
N LEU A 235 9.57 -8.43 13.99
CA LEU A 235 8.35 -8.63 14.79
C LEU A 235 8.23 -10.07 15.30
N GLY A 236 8.97 -11.01 14.74
CA GLY A 236 8.89 -12.43 15.03
C GLY A 236 7.55 -13.03 14.63
N VAL A 237 6.91 -12.50 13.59
CA VAL A 237 5.69 -13.08 13.00
C VAL A 237 6.06 -14.24 12.09
N ARG A 238 5.05 -15.00 11.63
CA ARG A 238 5.27 -16.28 10.95
C ARG A 238 6.02 -16.14 9.60
N GLY A 239 5.91 -15.02 8.92
CA GLY A 239 6.52 -14.75 7.63
C GLY A 239 5.66 -13.88 6.74
N VAL A 240 5.87 -13.99 5.43
CA VAL A 240 5.16 -13.21 4.41
C VAL A 240 4.35 -14.11 3.47
N ALA A 241 3.32 -13.55 2.81
CA ALA A 241 2.57 -14.19 1.74
C ALA A 241 2.53 -13.26 0.52
N VAL A 242 3.02 -13.75 -0.60
CA VAL A 242 3.08 -12.97 -1.85
C VAL A 242 1.71 -12.92 -2.52
N PHE A 243 1.28 -11.74 -2.89
CA PHE A 243 0.13 -11.45 -3.73
C PHE A 243 0.52 -10.40 -4.77
N LYS A 244 0.61 -10.72 -6.05
CA LYS A 244 0.20 -11.91 -6.77
C LYS A 244 1.34 -12.48 -7.64
N ILE A 245 1.14 -13.67 -8.22
CA ILE A 245 2.14 -14.32 -9.10
C ILE A 245 1.47 -14.63 -10.45
N ASP A 246 1.29 -13.60 -11.26
CA ASP A 246 0.61 -13.67 -12.57
C ASP A 246 1.45 -13.13 -13.74
N GLY A 247 2.76 -12.96 -13.53
CA GLY A 247 3.73 -12.47 -14.51
C GLY A 247 4.08 -10.99 -14.36
N GLY A 248 5.22 -10.60 -14.95
CA GLY A 248 5.71 -9.21 -14.93
C GLY A 248 6.18 -8.68 -13.57
N GLN A 249 6.40 -9.55 -12.59
CA GLN A 249 7.02 -9.21 -11.31
C GLN A 249 8.51 -8.92 -11.50
N ASP A 250 9.09 -8.19 -10.53
CA ASP A 250 10.54 -8.09 -10.43
C ASP A 250 11.13 -9.50 -10.19
N PRO A 251 11.97 -10.03 -11.07
CA PRO A 251 12.52 -11.38 -10.94
C PRO A 251 13.38 -11.56 -9.68
N ASN A 252 13.88 -10.48 -9.09
CA ASN A 252 14.71 -10.52 -7.89
C ASN A 252 13.91 -10.79 -6.61
N ILE A 253 12.58 -10.77 -6.63
CA ILE A 253 11.75 -11.08 -5.44
C ILE A 253 12.05 -12.46 -4.86
N TRP A 254 12.41 -13.42 -5.71
CA TRP A 254 12.74 -14.78 -5.28
C TRP A 254 14.03 -14.88 -4.48
N ASN A 255 14.92 -13.89 -4.62
CA ASN A 255 16.17 -13.83 -3.87
C ASN A 255 15.97 -13.30 -2.44
N VAL A 256 14.93 -12.50 -2.23
CA VAL A 256 14.64 -11.88 -0.92
C VAL A 256 13.63 -12.67 -0.08
N LEU A 257 13.03 -13.71 -0.66
CA LEU A 257 12.08 -14.61 0.02
C LEU A 257 12.74 -15.87 0.61
N LYS A 258 14.06 -15.98 0.52
CA LYS A 258 14.86 -17.13 0.99
C LYS A 258 15.18 -17.03 2.46
#